data_64de565b2517ea285b3396a735f3fcca
#
_entry.id   64de565b2517ea285b3396a735f3fcca
#
_cell.length_a   1.000
_cell.length_b   1.000
_cell.length_c   1.000
_cell.angle_alpha   90.00
_cell.angle_beta   90.00
_cell.angle_gamma   90.00
#
_symmetry.space_group_name_H-M   'P 1'
#
loop_
_entity.id
_entity.type
_entity.pdbx_description
1 polymer ?
#
loop_
_entity_poly.entity_id
_entity_poly.type
_entity_poly.pdbx_seq_one_letter_code
_entity_poly.pdbx_strand_id
1 'polypeptide(L)'
;MKYIIYSICAFIFISCNDGKKNSKQTIKKPQSSQIKKHEKVSKIQANYQPEIEEWQEYENLSVFLNQYTSISPNDALNNSRELNDITKSLVDSLKPAIFETPAFNARVNLLYNETLRLYDMSSIPAIKANEVNNHIDKILNAFSSINSKINTTLKQRELELTVEDISFKKKIPKKKITTEFDSKKFTPRSKKKTKSKGNLNKNFSKKSQKIMLFEEDLLEEKKNNRKRKKNGEKKTN
;
A
#
# COMPACT_ATOMS: atom_id res chain seq x y z
N MET A 1 -41.23 75.95 -32.81
CA MET A 1 -41.16 75.09 -31.60
C MET A 1 -41.52 73.63 -31.90
N LYS A 2 -42.47 73.32 -32.76
CA LYS A 2 -42.87 71.91 -33.03
C LYS A 2 -41.73 71.09 -33.64
N TYR A 3 -40.86 71.61 -34.45
CA TYR A 3 -39.75 70.88 -35.12
C TYR A 3 -38.58 70.58 -34.20
N ILE A 4 -38.42 71.36 -33.15
CA ILE A 4 -37.37 71.11 -32.12
C ILE A 4 -37.69 69.83 -31.32
N ILE A 5 -38.96 69.59 -31.03
CA ILE A 5 -39.44 68.41 -30.30
C ILE A 5 -39.19 67.12 -31.12
N TYR A 6 -39.44 67.16 -32.47
CA TYR A 6 -39.20 66.04 -33.35
C TYR A 6 -37.69 65.72 -33.51
N SER A 7 -36.84 66.77 -33.49
CA SER A 7 -35.39 66.60 -33.51
C SER A 7 -34.87 65.92 -32.24
N ILE A 8 -35.40 66.29 -31.06
CA ILE A 8 -35.02 65.68 -29.81
C ILE A 8 -35.46 64.22 -29.72
N CYS A 9 -36.69 63.89 -30.17
CA CYS A 9 -37.18 62.53 -30.22
C CYS A 9 -36.35 61.64 -31.18
N ALA A 10 -35.86 62.15 -32.30
CA ALA A 10 -35.01 61.37 -33.24
C ALA A 10 -33.66 61.00 -32.63
N PHE A 11 -33.06 61.81 -31.75
CA PHE A 11 -31.82 61.53 -31.06
C PHE A 11 -31.92 60.44 -30.02
N ILE A 12 -33.10 60.18 -29.43
CA ILE A 12 -33.32 59.20 -28.41
C ILE A 12 -33.24 57.72 -28.96
N PHE A 13 -33.56 57.55 -30.28
CA PHE A 13 -33.55 56.23 -30.87
C PHE A 13 -32.15 55.74 -31.36
N ILE A 14 -31.12 56.58 -31.32
CA ILE A 14 -29.77 56.20 -31.77
C ILE A 14 -28.92 55.66 -30.62
N SER A 15 -29.37 55.82 -29.35
CA SER A 15 -28.58 55.45 -28.14
C SER A 15 -28.66 53.98 -27.71
N CYS A 16 -29.34 53.10 -28.45
CA CYS A 16 -29.49 51.68 -28.07
C CYS A 16 -28.89 50.73 -29.07
N ASN A 17 -27.66 50.99 -29.55
CA ASN A 17 -26.94 49.98 -30.30
C ASN A 17 -25.52 49.71 -29.69
N ASP A 18 -25.43 49.63 -28.38
CA ASP A 18 -24.38 48.87 -27.72
C ASP A 18 -24.64 47.38 -27.98
N GLY A 19 -24.23 46.94 -29.13
CA GLY A 19 -24.03 45.53 -29.39
C GLY A 19 -23.09 45.01 -28.32
N LYS A 20 -23.62 44.61 -27.14
CA LYS A 20 -22.95 43.73 -26.22
C LYS A 20 -22.53 42.53 -27.04
N LYS A 21 -21.26 42.56 -27.53
CA LYS A 21 -20.54 41.33 -27.82
C LYS A 21 -20.61 40.55 -26.52
N ASN A 22 -21.56 39.63 -26.45
CA ASN A 22 -21.52 38.54 -25.47
C ASN A 22 -20.21 37.79 -25.78
N SER A 23 -19.09 38.36 -25.31
CA SER A 23 -17.97 37.51 -24.98
C SER A 23 -18.56 36.53 -23.96
N LYS A 24 -18.82 35.30 -24.37
CA LYS A 24 -18.98 34.17 -23.47
C LYS A 24 -17.74 34.22 -22.59
N GLN A 25 -17.77 35.00 -21.52
CA GLN A 25 -16.85 34.81 -20.41
C GLN A 25 -17.16 33.40 -19.95
N THR A 26 -16.40 32.45 -20.47
CA THR A 26 -16.31 31.13 -19.90
C THR A 26 -15.83 31.40 -18.48
N ILE A 27 -16.78 31.39 -17.53
CA ILE A 27 -16.50 31.49 -16.11
C ILE A 27 -15.55 30.33 -15.85
N LYS A 28 -14.24 30.63 -15.76
CA LYS A 28 -13.23 29.61 -15.45
C LYS A 28 -13.61 29.06 -14.10
N LYS A 29 -14.07 27.80 -14.09
CA LYS A 29 -14.38 27.07 -12.85
C LYS A 29 -13.19 27.21 -11.89
N PRO A 30 -13.42 27.48 -10.61
CA PRO A 30 -12.34 27.58 -9.62
C PRO A 30 -11.43 26.36 -9.72
N GLN A 31 -10.12 26.55 -9.58
CA GLN A 31 -9.12 25.49 -9.73
C GLN A 31 -9.36 24.33 -8.74
N SER A 32 -9.88 24.63 -7.55
CA SER A 32 -10.25 23.63 -6.54
C SER A 32 -11.44 22.75 -6.92
N SER A 33 -12.28 23.20 -7.87
CA SER A 33 -13.46 22.46 -8.37
C SER A 33 -13.20 21.81 -9.74
N GLN A 34 -11.98 21.86 -10.26
CA GLN A 34 -11.60 21.20 -11.51
C GLN A 34 -11.18 19.76 -11.22
N ILE A 35 -11.81 18.82 -11.93
CA ILE A 35 -11.42 17.41 -11.82
C ILE A 35 -10.05 17.24 -12.48
N LYS A 36 -9.13 16.62 -11.74
CA LYS A 36 -7.82 16.20 -12.23
C LYS A 36 -7.78 14.67 -12.33
N LYS A 37 -7.17 14.16 -13.39
CA LYS A 37 -6.81 12.74 -13.50
C LYS A 37 -5.46 12.52 -12.82
N HIS A 38 -5.44 11.55 -11.94
CA HIS A 38 -4.25 11.11 -11.21
C HIS A 38 -3.69 9.81 -11.81
N GLU A 39 -2.52 9.40 -11.36
CA GLU A 39 -1.94 8.13 -11.78
C GLU A 39 -2.84 6.96 -11.37
N LYS A 40 -2.84 5.93 -12.22
CA LYS A 40 -3.61 4.72 -11.92
C LYS A 40 -2.91 3.92 -10.84
N VAL A 41 -3.70 3.43 -9.90
CA VAL A 41 -3.25 2.50 -8.87
C VAL A 41 -2.80 1.17 -9.50
N SER A 42 -1.70 0.60 -9.04
CA SER A 42 -1.28 -0.76 -9.37
C SER A 42 -2.38 -1.74 -8.98
N LYS A 43 -2.77 -2.62 -9.91
CA LYS A 43 -3.79 -3.63 -9.63
C LYS A 43 -3.18 -4.90 -9.06
N ILE A 44 -3.96 -5.62 -8.28
CA ILE A 44 -3.65 -7.00 -7.92
C ILE A 44 -3.84 -7.88 -9.16
N GLN A 45 -2.94 -8.83 -9.35
CA GLN A 45 -3.01 -9.78 -10.47
C GLN A 45 -4.26 -10.66 -10.31
N ALA A 46 -4.93 -10.96 -11.44
CA ALA A 46 -6.21 -11.66 -11.43
C ALA A 46 -6.13 -13.06 -10.78
N ASN A 47 -4.99 -13.74 -10.90
CA ASN A 47 -4.75 -15.05 -10.26
C ASN A 47 -4.64 -14.98 -8.73
N TYR A 48 -4.42 -13.79 -8.16
CA TYR A 48 -4.30 -13.56 -6.72
C TYR A 48 -5.56 -12.94 -6.09
N GLN A 49 -6.56 -12.59 -6.87
CA GLN A 49 -7.83 -12.04 -6.37
C GLN A 49 -8.52 -12.95 -5.33
N PRO A 50 -8.62 -14.27 -5.52
CA PRO A 50 -9.27 -15.14 -4.54
C PRO A 50 -8.62 -15.11 -3.14
N GLU A 51 -7.32 -14.82 -3.05
CA GLU A 51 -6.58 -14.79 -1.77
C GLU A 51 -6.90 -13.56 -0.91
N ILE A 52 -7.55 -12.54 -1.49
CA ILE A 52 -7.91 -11.28 -0.83
C ILE A 52 -9.42 -11.02 -0.84
N GLU A 53 -10.21 -11.86 -1.50
CA GLU A 53 -11.66 -11.67 -1.68
C GLU A 53 -12.40 -11.59 -0.34
N GLU A 54 -11.96 -12.34 0.67
CA GLU A 54 -12.54 -12.32 2.01
C GLU A 54 -12.10 -11.10 2.85
N TRP A 55 -11.15 -10.31 2.37
CA TRP A 55 -10.64 -9.14 3.11
C TRP A 55 -11.45 -7.89 2.77
N GLN A 56 -12.62 -7.78 3.41
CA GLN A 56 -13.63 -6.76 3.14
C GLN A 56 -13.10 -5.32 3.29
N GLU A 57 -12.27 -5.06 4.29
CA GLU A 57 -11.74 -3.71 4.55
C GLU A 57 -10.78 -3.26 3.45
N TYR A 58 -10.01 -4.19 2.87
CA TYR A 58 -9.17 -3.90 1.73
C TYR A 58 -10.02 -3.60 0.48
N GLU A 59 -11.07 -4.39 0.23
CA GLU A 59 -11.96 -4.19 -0.92
C GLU A 59 -12.69 -2.85 -0.82
N ASN A 60 -13.26 -2.52 0.35
CA ASN A 60 -13.93 -1.24 0.60
C ASN A 60 -12.99 -0.06 0.31
N LEU A 61 -11.74 -0.14 0.77
CA LEU A 61 -10.74 0.89 0.52
C LEU A 61 -10.37 0.98 -0.96
N SER A 62 -10.22 -0.17 -1.63
CA SER A 62 -9.90 -0.24 -3.06
C SER A 62 -10.95 0.43 -3.92
N VAL A 63 -12.23 0.13 -3.66
CA VAL A 63 -13.38 0.75 -4.34
C VAL A 63 -13.43 2.25 -4.08
N PHE A 64 -13.23 2.68 -2.83
CA PHE A 64 -13.25 4.09 -2.46
C PHE A 64 -12.10 4.88 -3.11
N LEU A 65 -10.87 4.35 -3.10
CA LEU A 65 -9.71 5.00 -3.71
C LEU A 65 -9.77 5.04 -5.24
N ASN A 66 -10.56 4.18 -5.87
CA ASN A 66 -10.74 4.26 -7.32
C ASN A 66 -11.37 5.59 -7.76
N GLN A 67 -12.21 6.21 -6.92
CA GLN A 67 -12.79 7.54 -7.16
C GLN A 67 -11.72 8.63 -7.17
N TYR A 68 -10.65 8.47 -6.40
CA TYR A 68 -9.55 9.43 -6.30
C TYR A 68 -8.65 9.47 -7.55
N THR A 69 -8.78 8.50 -8.44
CA THR A 69 -8.07 8.52 -9.74
C THR A 69 -8.57 9.62 -10.67
N SER A 70 -9.78 10.17 -10.43
CA SER A 70 -10.36 11.27 -11.20
C SER A 70 -11.29 12.08 -10.31
N ILE A 71 -10.73 13.00 -9.54
CA ILE A 71 -11.44 13.76 -8.50
C ILE A 71 -11.02 15.24 -8.53
N SER A 72 -11.89 16.12 -8.02
CA SER A 72 -11.52 17.51 -7.77
C SER A 72 -10.92 17.67 -6.36
N PRO A 73 -10.03 18.66 -6.14
CA PRO A 73 -9.49 18.94 -4.81
C PRO A 73 -10.58 19.14 -3.74
N ASN A 74 -11.67 19.83 -4.07
CA ASN A 74 -12.78 20.05 -3.14
C ASN A 74 -13.46 18.73 -2.75
N ASP A 75 -13.75 17.88 -3.74
CA ASP A 75 -14.41 16.60 -3.46
C ASP A 75 -13.48 15.68 -2.64
N ALA A 76 -12.18 15.70 -2.94
CA ALA A 76 -11.20 14.94 -2.16
C ALA A 76 -11.12 15.38 -0.70
N LEU A 77 -11.16 16.69 -0.44
CA LEU A 77 -11.19 17.23 0.92
C LEU A 77 -12.52 16.91 1.63
N ASN A 78 -13.65 17.01 0.93
CA ASN A 78 -14.96 16.67 1.48
C ASN A 78 -15.06 15.19 1.89
N ASN A 79 -14.46 14.30 1.11
CA ASN A 79 -14.46 12.86 1.34
C ASN A 79 -13.29 12.39 2.22
N SER A 80 -12.42 13.30 2.65
CA SER A 80 -11.16 12.96 3.36
C SER A 80 -11.40 12.26 4.70
N ARG A 81 -12.47 12.64 5.42
CA ARG A 81 -12.84 12.00 6.70
C ARG A 81 -13.23 10.55 6.48
N GLU A 82 -14.11 10.30 5.52
CA GLU A 82 -14.56 8.93 5.19
C GLU A 82 -13.40 8.07 4.73
N LEU A 83 -12.51 8.60 3.87
CA LEU A 83 -11.30 7.91 3.47
C LEU A 83 -10.41 7.55 4.66
N ASN A 84 -10.24 8.47 5.61
CA ASN A 84 -9.45 8.20 6.80
C ASN A 84 -10.07 7.11 7.67
N ASP A 85 -11.39 7.12 7.86
CA ASP A 85 -12.12 6.13 8.66
C ASP A 85 -12.05 4.74 8.01
N ILE A 86 -12.22 4.63 6.68
CA ILE A 86 -12.06 3.38 5.93
C ILE A 86 -10.63 2.86 6.04
N THR A 87 -9.63 3.74 5.92
CA THR A 87 -8.22 3.35 6.02
C THR A 87 -7.87 2.91 7.44
N LYS A 88 -8.43 3.56 8.46
CA LYS A 88 -8.28 3.14 9.85
C LYS A 88 -8.87 1.74 10.07
N SER A 89 -10.05 1.45 9.50
CA SER A 89 -10.65 0.12 9.55
C SER A 89 -9.71 -0.94 8.96
N LEU A 90 -9.01 -0.63 7.86
CA LEU A 90 -7.99 -1.53 7.29
C LEU A 90 -6.80 -1.76 8.23
N VAL A 91 -6.34 -0.71 8.95
CA VAL A 91 -5.25 -0.84 9.95
C VAL A 91 -5.66 -1.79 11.08
N ASP A 92 -6.88 -1.63 11.56
CA ASP A 92 -7.42 -2.33 12.74
C ASP A 92 -7.96 -3.74 12.40
N SER A 93 -8.18 -4.05 11.11
CA SER A 93 -8.75 -5.33 10.67
C SER A 93 -7.79 -6.51 10.81
N LEU A 94 -8.39 -7.69 10.86
CA LEU A 94 -7.65 -8.95 10.76
C LEU A 94 -7.20 -9.16 9.32
N LYS A 95 -5.91 -9.04 9.10
CA LYS A 95 -5.30 -9.28 7.80
C LYS A 95 -5.11 -10.77 7.57
N PRO A 96 -5.13 -11.25 6.31
CA PRO A 96 -4.68 -12.61 6.01
C PRO A 96 -3.26 -12.84 6.56
N ALA A 97 -3.03 -13.98 7.23
CA ALA A 97 -1.79 -14.27 7.96
C ALA A 97 -0.52 -14.09 7.12
N ILE A 98 -0.61 -14.35 5.81
CA ILE A 98 0.51 -14.17 4.87
C ILE A 98 0.98 -12.70 4.76
N PHE A 99 0.10 -11.74 5.08
CA PHE A 99 0.40 -10.30 5.05
C PHE A 99 0.75 -9.73 6.44
N GLU A 100 0.72 -10.53 7.50
CA GLU A 100 1.13 -10.09 8.84
C GLU A 100 2.66 -9.95 8.95
N THR A 101 3.24 -9.08 8.15
CA THR A 101 4.67 -8.80 8.15
C THR A 101 4.96 -7.34 8.50
N PRO A 102 6.08 -7.03 9.18
CA PRO A 102 6.45 -5.64 9.48
C PRO A 102 6.52 -4.76 8.23
N ALA A 103 6.99 -5.32 7.13
CA ALA A 103 7.12 -4.60 5.87
C ALA A 103 5.75 -4.28 5.22
N PHE A 104 4.75 -5.11 5.43
CA PHE A 104 3.39 -4.85 4.98
C PHE A 104 2.70 -3.82 5.89
N ASN A 105 2.78 -4.03 7.20
CA ASN A 105 2.20 -3.12 8.18
C ASN A 105 2.77 -1.69 8.06
N ALA A 106 4.06 -1.54 7.75
CA ALA A 106 4.65 -0.23 7.50
C ALA A 106 4.01 0.51 6.30
N ARG A 107 3.61 -0.21 5.25
CA ARG A 107 2.92 0.37 4.08
C ARG A 107 1.49 0.77 4.40
N VAL A 108 0.78 -0.06 5.15
CA VAL A 108 -0.58 0.26 5.61
C VAL A 108 -0.56 1.49 6.51
N ASN A 109 0.39 1.57 7.44
CA ASN A 109 0.56 2.72 8.32
C ASN A 109 0.96 3.99 7.54
N LEU A 110 1.78 3.86 6.48
CA LEU A 110 2.10 4.98 5.61
C LEU A 110 0.83 5.50 4.92
N LEU A 111 0.02 4.61 4.36
CA LEU A 111 -1.25 5.02 3.74
C LEU A 111 -2.17 5.72 4.75
N TYR A 112 -2.31 5.17 5.96
CA TYR A 112 -3.12 5.77 7.01
C TYR A 112 -2.63 7.18 7.38
N ASN A 113 -1.32 7.37 7.51
CA ASN A 113 -0.75 8.70 7.79
C ASN A 113 -1.01 9.69 6.66
N GLU A 114 -0.96 9.24 5.40
CA GLU A 114 -1.26 10.12 4.27
C GLU A 114 -2.76 10.46 4.20
N THR A 115 -3.67 9.53 4.52
CA THR A 115 -5.11 9.82 4.57
C THR A 115 -5.46 10.76 5.74
N LEU A 116 -4.85 10.57 6.91
CA LEU A 116 -4.99 11.46 8.06
C LEU A 116 -4.54 12.89 7.70
N ARG A 117 -3.41 13.01 6.99
CA ARG A 117 -2.91 14.31 6.54
C ARG A 117 -3.87 14.99 5.55
N LEU A 118 -4.51 14.24 4.64
CA LEU A 118 -5.54 14.80 3.76
C LEU A 118 -6.75 15.31 4.57
N TYR A 119 -7.13 14.56 5.59
CA TYR A 119 -8.18 14.99 6.51
C TYR A 119 -7.79 16.27 7.25
N ASP A 120 -6.57 16.39 7.77
CA ASP A 120 -6.08 17.61 8.40
C ASP A 120 -6.08 18.80 7.42
N MET A 121 -5.72 18.56 6.15
CA MET A 121 -5.75 19.58 5.10
C MET A 121 -7.15 20.13 4.85
N SER A 122 -8.23 19.38 5.11
CA SER A 122 -9.61 19.83 4.95
C SER A 122 -9.98 20.97 5.91
N SER A 123 -9.23 21.10 7.00
CA SER A 123 -9.42 22.16 8.02
C SER A 123 -8.65 23.44 7.71
N ILE A 124 -7.79 23.45 6.67
CA ILE A 124 -6.94 24.61 6.34
C ILE A 124 -7.70 25.56 5.43
N PRO A 125 -8.01 26.80 5.89
CA PRO A 125 -8.63 27.80 5.04
C PRO A 125 -7.77 28.13 3.82
N ALA A 126 -8.39 28.23 2.64
CA ALA A 126 -7.75 28.65 1.39
C ALA A 126 -6.54 27.78 0.95
N ILE A 127 -6.57 26.47 1.26
CA ILE A 127 -5.57 25.53 0.78
C ILE A 127 -5.48 25.52 -0.75
N LYS A 128 -4.26 25.43 -1.30
CA LYS A 128 -4.08 25.46 -2.74
C LYS A 128 -4.46 24.12 -3.38
N ALA A 129 -5.19 24.19 -4.49
CA ALA A 129 -5.58 22.99 -5.26
C ALA A 129 -4.40 22.08 -5.64
N ASN A 130 -3.23 22.66 -5.96
CA ASN A 130 -2.04 21.86 -6.28
C ASN A 130 -1.50 21.09 -5.08
N GLU A 131 -1.59 21.63 -3.87
CA GLU A 131 -1.14 20.93 -2.66
C GLU A 131 -2.02 19.71 -2.40
N VAL A 132 -3.34 19.88 -2.53
CA VAL A 132 -4.29 18.78 -2.41
C VAL A 132 -4.06 17.71 -3.47
N ASN A 133 -3.91 18.12 -4.74
CA ASN A 133 -3.63 17.20 -5.84
C ASN A 133 -2.34 16.39 -5.63
N ASN A 134 -1.27 17.05 -5.21
CA ASN A 134 -0.01 16.37 -4.92
C ASN A 134 -0.15 15.38 -3.74
N HIS A 135 -1.05 15.69 -2.81
CA HIS A 135 -1.30 14.81 -1.68
C HIS A 135 -2.13 13.59 -2.08
N ILE A 136 -3.12 13.76 -2.97
CA ILE A 136 -3.87 12.66 -3.57
C ILE A 136 -2.89 11.70 -4.30
N ASP A 137 -1.94 12.23 -5.07
CA ASP A 137 -0.92 11.40 -5.75
C ASP A 137 -0.11 10.56 -4.74
N LYS A 138 0.22 11.11 -3.55
CA LYS A 138 0.92 10.34 -2.48
C LYS A 138 0.06 9.22 -1.92
N ILE A 139 -1.23 9.46 -1.68
CA ILE A 139 -2.18 8.44 -1.20
C ILE A 139 -2.29 7.30 -2.20
N LEU A 140 -2.48 7.61 -3.49
CA LEU A 140 -2.59 6.60 -4.55
C LEU A 140 -1.29 5.80 -4.73
N ASN A 141 -0.13 6.45 -4.59
CA ASN A 141 1.17 5.78 -4.61
C ASN A 141 1.39 4.88 -3.39
N ALA A 142 0.97 5.31 -2.20
CA ALA A 142 1.02 4.48 -1.00
C ALA A 142 0.15 3.22 -1.15
N PHE A 143 -1.07 3.36 -1.67
CA PHE A 143 -1.94 2.23 -1.95
C PHE A 143 -1.38 1.31 -3.05
N SER A 144 -0.82 1.87 -4.12
CA SER A 144 -0.10 1.10 -5.16
C SER A 144 1.06 0.28 -4.58
N SER A 145 1.75 0.82 -3.56
CA SER A 145 2.82 0.10 -2.85
C SER A 145 2.29 -1.10 -2.05
N ILE A 146 1.08 -1.01 -1.46
CA ILE A 146 0.42 -2.13 -0.80
C ILE A 146 0.09 -3.21 -1.83
N ASN A 147 -0.54 -2.86 -2.95
CA ASN A 147 -0.91 -3.80 -4.02
C ASN A 147 0.30 -4.51 -4.61
N SER A 148 1.39 -3.77 -4.82
CA SER A 148 2.66 -4.34 -5.27
C SER A 148 3.25 -5.32 -4.26
N LYS A 149 3.09 -5.03 -2.95
CA LYS A 149 3.54 -5.95 -1.89
C LYS A 149 2.67 -7.20 -1.82
N ILE A 150 1.36 -7.09 -1.98
CA ILE A 150 0.44 -8.24 -2.10
C ILE A 150 0.88 -9.14 -3.24
N ASN A 151 1.01 -8.60 -4.46
CA ASN A 151 1.44 -9.35 -5.63
C ASN A 151 2.79 -10.05 -5.42
N THR A 152 3.76 -9.35 -4.84
CA THR A 152 5.10 -9.90 -4.58
C THR A 152 5.07 -11.02 -3.55
N THR A 153 4.28 -10.85 -2.49
CA THR A 153 4.18 -11.85 -1.42
C THR A 153 3.51 -13.13 -1.91
N LEU A 154 2.42 -13.01 -2.67
CA LEU A 154 1.70 -14.16 -3.23
C LEU A 154 2.53 -14.87 -4.30
N LYS A 155 3.23 -14.12 -5.15
CA LYS A 155 4.18 -14.70 -6.11
C LYS A 155 5.32 -15.46 -5.43
N GLN A 156 5.84 -14.94 -4.34
CA GLN A 156 6.89 -15.62 -3.58
C GLN A 156 6.36 -16.94 -2.99
N ARG A 157 5.17 -16.95 -2.39
CA ARG A 157 4.52 -18.16 -1.89
C ARG A 157 4.30 -19.20 -2.99
N GLU A 158 3.83 -18.79 -4.16
CA GLU A 158 3.65 -19.66 -5.32
C GLU A 158 4.98 -20.34 -5.75
N LEU A 159 6.07 -19.57 -5.78
CA LEU A 159 7.41 -20.10 -6.10
C LEU A 159 7.90 -21.08 -5.02
N GLU A 160 7.69 -20.80 -3.75
CA GLU A 160 8.08 -21.69 -2.64
C GLU A 160 7.36 -23.04 -2.74
N LEU A 161 6.05 -23.04 -2.97
CA LEU A 161 5.25 -24.26 -3.18
C LEU A 161 5.74 -25.05 -4.39
N THR A 162 6.08 -24.38 -5.48
CA THR A 162 6.61 -25.05 -6.70
C THR A 162 7.96 -25.72 -6.44
N VAL A 163 8.84 -25.09 -5.67
CA VAL A 163 10.16 -25.64 -5.32
C VAL A 163 10.02 -26.84 -4.37
N GLU A 164 9.10 -26.79 -3.42
CA GLU A 164 8.81 -27.92 -2.54
C GLU A 164 8.31 -29.13 -3.33
N ASP A 165 7.36 -28.96 -4.24
CA ASP A 165 6.83 -30.01 -5.10
C ASP A 165 7.93 -30.69 -5.94
N ILE A 166 8.88 -29.92 -6.47
CA ILE A 166 10.02 -30.45 -7.23
C ILE A 166 10.95 -31.25 -6.31
N SER A 167 11.17 -30.80 -5.08
CA SER A 167 12.04 -31.47 -4.11
C SER A 167 11.47 -32.81 -3.66
N PHE A 168 10.13 -32.92 -3.49
CA PHE A 168 9.47 -34.19 -3.15
C PHE A 168 9.46 -35.19 -4.31
N LYS A 169 9.32 -34.74 -5.55
CA LYS A 169 9.35 -35.61 -6.74
C LYS A 169 10.77 -36.15 -7.03
N LYS A 170 11.83 -35.55 -6.49
CA LYS A 170 13.23 -35.94 -6.68
C LYS A 170 13.78 -36.82 -5.57
N LYS A 171 12.93 -37.59 -4.85
CA LYS A 171 13.40 -38.76 -4.07
C LYS A 171 13.78 -39.88 -5.06
N ILE A 172 14.99 -39.78 -5.58
CA ILE A 172 15.63 -40.85 -6.36
C ILE A 172 15.62 -42.14 -5.52
N PRO A 173 15.09 -43.27 -6.02
CA PRO A 173 15.21 -44.55 -5.32
C PRO A 173 16.68 -44.82 -5.07
N LYS A 174 17.09 -44.99 -3.82
CA LYS A 174 18.42 -45.42 -3.45
C LYS A 174 18.62 -46.81 -4.04
N LYS A 175 19.15 -46.88 -5.28
CA LYS A 175 19.68 -48.12 -5.85
C LYS A 175 20.86 -48.48 -4.97
N LYS A 176 20.74 -49.59 -4.22
CA LYS A 176 21.88 -50.21 -3.52
C LYS A 176 22.96 -50.47 -4.54
N ILE A 177 23.98 -49.64 -4.58
CA ILE A 177 25.23 -49.94 -5.30
C ILE A 177 26.02 -50.81 -4.32
N THR A 178 25.96 -52.11 -4.51
CA THR A 178 26.94 -53.05 -4.00
C THR A 178 28.22 -52.82 -4.82
N THR A 179 29.08 -51.97 -4.28
CA THR A 179 30.46 -51.86 -4.81
C THR A 179 31.30 -52.82 -4.04
N GLU A 180 31.59 -53.97 -4.67
CA GLU A 180 32.87 -54.69 -4.42
C GLU A 180 33.98 -53.73 -4.85
N PHE A 181 34.67 -53.16 -3.89
CA PHE A 181 35.81 -52.29 -4.13
C PHE A 181 37.09 -53.12 -4.00
N ASP A 182 37.64 -53.49 -5.13
CA ASP A 182 38.94 -54.16 -5.23
C ASP A 182 40.04 -53.17 -4.81
N SER A 183 40.75 -53.54 -3.72
CA SER A 183 41.79 -52.73 -3.11
C SER A 183 43.14 -52.96 -3.81
N LYS A 184 43.46 -52.17 -4.84
CA LYS A 184 44.86 -52.09 -5.36
C LYS A 184 45.22 -50.64 -5.74
N LYS A 185 46.16 -50.13 -4.91
CA LYS A 185 47.15 -49.07 -5.21
C LYS A 185 46.68 -47.71 -5.66
N PHE A 186 46.70 -46.75 -4.71
CA PHE A 186 47.07 -45.37 -5.08
C PHE A 186 48.00 -44.74 -4.04
N THR A 187 49.19 -44.37 -4.45
CA THR A 187 50.19 -43.64 -3.68
C THR A 187 49.85 -42.15 -3.60
N PRO A 188 50.13 -41.43 -2.50
CA PRO A 188 49.70 -40.03 -2.34
C PRO A 188 50.69 -39.07 -3.00
N ARG A 189 50.23 -38.15 -3.82
CA ARG A 189 51.00 -37.02 -4.35
C ARG A 189 50.63 -35.74 -3.61
N SER A 190 51.70 -35.08 -3.21
CA SER A 190 51.86 -33.90 -2.36
C SER A 190 50.92 -32.69 -2.56
N LYS A 191 50.69 -32.08 -1.42
CA LYS A 191 50.12 -30.78 -1.07
C LYS A 191 50.40 -29.62 -2.04
N LYS A 192 49.31 -28.88 -2.42
CA LYS A 192 49.36 -27.44 -2.62
C LYS A 192 48.22 -26.81 -1.84
N LYS A 193 48.59 -25.92 -0.90
CA LYS A 193 47.69 -25.10 -0.09
C LYS A 193 47.01 -24.05 -0.98
N THR A 194 45.69 -23.98 -0.98
CA THR A 194 44.97 -22.75 -1.24
C THR A 194 44.00 -22.49 -0.08
N LYS A 195 44.32 -21.44 0.68
CA LYS A 195 43.44 -20.86 1.69
C LYS A 195 42.34 -20.10 0.96
N SER A 196 41.10 -20.35 1.23
CA SER A 196 39.98 -19.39 1.43
C SER A 196 38.63 -20.07 1.27
N LYS A 197 37.78 -19.84 2.22
CA LYS A 197 36.31 -20.01 2.34
C LYS A 197 35.90 -20.93 3.47
N GLY A 198 35.91 -20.36 4.66
CA GLY A 198 35.41 -21.03 5.86
C GLY A 198 34.81 -20.06 6.91
N ASN A 199 34.16 -18.94 6.49
CA ASN A 199 33.66 -18.00 7.50
C ASN A 199 32.20 -17.53 7.31
N LEU A 200 31.46 -17.99 6.30
CA LEU A 200 30.08 -17.56 6.08
C LEU A 200 29.04 -18.41 6.83
N ASN A 201 29.33 -19.67 7.12
CA ASN A 201 28.33 -20.60 7.68
C ASN A 201 28.23 -20.57 9.21
N LYS A 202 29.25 -20.06 9.93
CA LYS A 202 29.22 -19.96 11.40
C LYS A 202 28.38 -18.78 11.90
N ASN A 203 28.25 -17.71 11.12
CA ASN A 203 27.47 -16.54 11.52
C ASN A 203 25.96 -16.72 11.30
N PHE A 204 25.55 -17.56 10.36
CA PHE A 204 24.14 -17.85 10.12
C PHE A 204 23.54 -18.71 11.23
N SER A 205 24.27 -19.74 11.68
CA SER A 205 23.85 -20.61 12.79
C SER A 205 23.70 -19.85 14.12
N LYS A 206 24.62 -18.94 14.44
CA LYS A 206 24.53 -18.11 15.67
C LYS A 206 23.36 -17.12 15.64
N LYS A 207 23.02 -16.59 14.48
CA LYS A 207 21.88 -15.65 14.34
C LYS A 207 20.54 -16.36 14.49
N SER A 208 20.40 -17.57 13.96
CA SER A 208 19.19 -18.39 14.11
C SER A 208 18.98 -18.85 15.55
N GLN A 209 20.03 -19.23 16.25
CA GLN A 209 19.96 -19.60 17.69
C GLN A 209 19.56 -18.39 18.56
N LYS A 210 20.06 -17.19 18.25
CA LYS A 210 19.72 -15.98 19.01
C LYS A 210 18.25 -15.55 18.79
N ILE A 211 17.68 -15.81 17.61
CA ILE A 211 16.28 -15.53 17.31
C ILE A 211 15.37 -16.50 18.09
N MET A 212 15.69 -17.80 18.12
CA MET A 212 14.92 -18.79 18.87
C MET A 212 14.90 -18.50 20.38
N LEU A 213 16.04 -18.13 20.97
CA LEU A 213 16.12 -17.75 22.39
C LEU A 213 15.27 -16.51 22.69
N PHE A 214 15.23 -15.53 21.79
CA PHE A 214 14.42 -14.33 21.99
C PHE A 214 12.92 -14.62 21.87
N GLU A 215 12.50 -15.57 21.04
CA GLU A 215 11.10 -15.99 20.94
C GLU A 215 10.64 -16.78 22.16
N GLU A 216 11.51 -17.62 22.77
CA GLU A 216 11.21 -18.33 24.01
C GLU A 216 11.02 -17.36 25.18
N ASP A 217 11.88 -16.35 25.32
CA ASP A 217 11.79 -15.33 26.36
C ASP A 217 10.47 -14.53 26.26
N LEU A 218 10.04 -14.17 25.04
CA LEU A 218 8.76 -13.49 24.80
C LEU A 218 7.53 -14.35 25.14
N LEU A 219 7.63 -15.65 24.94
CA LEU A 219 6.56 -16.60 25.27
C LEU A 219 6.44 -16.79 26.80
N GLU A 220 7.56 -16.82 27.50
CA GLU A 220 7.57 -16.88 28.96
C GLU A 220 7.02 -15.59 29.61
N GLU A 221 7.39 -14.43 29.08
CA GLU A 221 6.87 -13.15 29.56
C GLU A 221 5.34 -13.05 29.38
N LYS A 222 4.81 -13.49 28.23
CA LYS A 222 3.36 -13.58 27.99
C LYS A 222 2.65 -14.54 28.95
N LYS A 223 3.26 -15.67 29.29
CA LYS A 223 2.71 -16.63 30.29
C LYS A 223 2.70 -16.03 31.69
N ASN A 224 3.73 -15.31 32.07
CA ASN A 224 3.84 -14.68 33.39
C ASN A 224 2.85 -13.51 33.53
N ASN A 225 2.66 -12.71 32.50
CA ASN A 225 1.66 -11.65 32.49
C ASN A 225 0.22 -12.18 32.59
N ARG A 226 -0.09 -13.32 31.97
CA ARG A 226 -1.41 -14.00 32.12
C ARG A 226 -1.63 -14.52 33.54
N LYS A 227 -0.58 -15.04 34.21
CA LYS A 227 -0.66 -15.48 35.61
C LYS A 227 -0.87 -14.31 36.56
N ARG A 228 -0.20 -13.18 36.34
CA ARG A 228 -0.38 -11.96 37.14
C ARG A 228 -1.80 -11.40 37.06
N LYS A 229 -2.39 -11.40 35.86
CA LYS A 229 -3.78 -10.96 35.63
C LYS A 229 -4.80 -11.84 36.35
N LYS A 230 -4.64 -13.18 36.31
CA LYS A 230 -5.52 -14.13 37.02
C LYS A 230 -5.41 -14.03 38.53
N ASN A 231 -4.24 -13.67 39.09
CA ASN A 231 -4.05 -13.50 40.50
C ASN A 231 -4.50 -12.14 41.05
N GLY A 232 -4.56 -11.12 40.17
CA GLY A 232 -5.13 -9.80 40.47
C GLY A 232 -6.66 -9.82 40.65
N GLU A 233 -7.36 -10.60 39.82
CA GLU A 233 -8.82 -10.72 39.84
C GLU A 233 -9.36 -11.55 41.05
N LYS A 234 -8.50 -12.35 41.72
CA LYS A 234 -8.87 -13.11 42.92
C LYS A 234 -8.77 -12.33 44.25
N LYS A 235 -8.28 -11.10 44.23
CA LYS A 235 -8.11 -10.27 45.46
C LYS A 235 -9.17 -9.17 45.61
N THR A 236 -10.14 -9.10 44.69
CA THR A 236 -11.19 -8.06 44.71
C THR A 236 -12.61 -8.60 44.85
N ASN A 237 -12.75 -9.81 45.48
CA ASN A 237 -14.05 -10.33 45.93
C ASN A 237 -13.95 -10.66 47.42
#